data_383bff0a27235d5e9f8c9e32b9b4726c
#
_entry.id   383bff0a27235d5e9f8c9e32b9b4726c
#
_cell.length_a   1.000
_cell.length_b   1.000
_cell.length_c   1.000
_cell.angle_alpha   90.00
_cell.angle_beta   90.00
_cell.angle_gamma   90.00
#
_symmetry.space_group_name_H-M   'P 1'
#
loop_
_entity.id
_entity.type
_entity.pdbx_description
1 polymer ?
#
loop_
_entity_poly.entity_id
_entity_poly.type
_entity_poly.pdbx_seq_one_letter_code
_entity_poly.pdbx_strand_id
1 'polypeptide(L)'
;MKHKHFLITILFVFFVCTLAAAQTRRIEAKKKPQENSGFAMSNPELVFNVGHSGWGISVCYSPDGRYLASCSWDGMIKIWDVVTEQCINTLTGHTGWVNSVCYSPDGAYLASGSNDDTIRFWDASTGDLLATTFNIKDDEWLTYTPEGFFAGSEWATKNLVHIVDGMKTIGIDQMYDSLYRPDLVSAKLSGEDISTYAQKVNFASLMQTGSAPITSFLNLDEEITNRDVTIEFAIQNTGGGIGEVNLLLNGKNIRLAEKASSKTGETVHFSHTITLQNGKNTVELYAKNEAGKVESLHVSKTLNWHGNVKKPNLYIFTVAINKYRDRRLQLKYAVPDAEFILKGFSSQKKSLYQNIFTHHLFDDNVTRDGLKSSFEKLGDEVQADDVFVFYIAGHGITYDEDGDYYYLPSNFRFTSSEAIQQQGISKNDLTRYLSLIKAGKTLMLMDTCNAGSFLGNNTRGLSEQTAIDRLTRSTGHATIVASSDDQVAMEGYKGHGIFTYILVEGLRGKADTDGDGFITLQELSAYTEEEVPRRSYEKWGYEQTPMRNLRRQDFPIYTSGNR
;
A
#
# COMPACT_ATOMS: atom_id res chain seq x y z
N MET A 1 -7.12 -2.84 -12.89
CA MET A 1 -7.04 -2.79 -14.37
C MET A 1 -6.22 -1.60 -14.88
N LYS A 2 -6.36 -0.37 -14.35
CA LYS A 2 -5.50 0.77 -14.76
C LYS A 2 -4.01 0.54 -14.50
N HIS A 3 -3.61 -0.13 -13.41
CA HIS A 3 -2.21 -0.53 -13.19
C HIS A 3 -1.73 -1.58 -14.18
N LYS A 4 -2.58 -2.51 -14.62
CA LYS A 4 -2.24 -3.43 -15.71
C LYS A 4 -2.14 -2.70 -17.06
N HIS A 5 -2.98 -1.70 -17.30
CA HIS A 5 -2.89 -0.91 -18.52
C HIS A 5 -1.67 0.03 -18.51
N PHE A 6 -1.31 0.59 -17.37
CA PHE A 6 -0.10 1.39 -17.24
C PHE A 6 1.17 0.56 -17.45
N LEU A 7 1.24 -0.63 -16.85
CA LEU A 7 2.33 -1.59 -17.12
C LEU A 7 2.29 -2.12 -18.56
N ILE A 8 1.11 -2.42 -19.10
CA ILE A 8 0.95 -2.88 -20.50
C ILE A 8 1.31 -1.75 -21.47
N THR A 9 0.99 -0.51 -21.18
CA THR A 9 1.39 0.64 -22.02
C THR A 9 2.90 0.85 -21.97
N ILE A 10 3.55 0.69 -20.83
CA ILE A 10 5.01 0.72 -20.70
C ILE A 10 5.64 -0.46 -21.46
N LEU A 11 5.09 -1.68 -21.36
CA LEU A 11 5.57 -2.83 -22.14
C LEU A 11 5.37 -2.66 -23.65
N PHE A 12 4.26 -2.03 -24.08
CA PHE A 12 3.99 -1.79 -25.50
C PHE A 12 4.95 -0.74 -26.10
N VAL A 13 5.31 0.29 -25.34
CA VAL A 13 6.33 1.28 -25.73
C VAL A 13 7.71 0.61 -25.82
N PHE A 14 8.05 -0.31 -24.90
CA PHE A 14 9.29 -1.10 -24.99
C PHE A 14 9.32 -2.01 -26.23
N PHE A 15 8.19 -2.63 -26.59
CA PHE A 15 8.13 -3.53 -27.74
C PHE A 15 8.27 -2.78 -29.09
N VAL A 16 7.78 -1.55 -29.19
CA VAL A 16 7.97 -0.71 -30.38
C VAL A 16 9.41 -0.19 -30.49
N CYS A 17 10.05 0.17 -29.38
CA CYS A 17 11.45 0.61 -29.39
C CYS A 17 12.45 -0.53 -29.68
N THR A 18 12.18 -1.77 -29.27
CA THR A 18 13.07 -2.92 -29.55
C THR A 18 12.99 -3.38 -31.00
N LEU A 19 11.87 -3.17 -31.71
CA LEU A 19 11.81 -3.45 -33.16
C LEU A 19 12.54 -2.42 -34.03
N ALA A 20 12.72 -1.19 -33.57
CA ALA A 20 13.50 -0.17 -34.28
C ALA A 20 15.02 -0.38 -34.18
N ALA A 21 15.50 -1.08 -33.14
CA ALA A 21 16.92 -1.36 -32.92
C ALA A 21 17.53 -2.42 -33.86
N ALA A 22 16.70 -3.12 -34.66
CA ALA A 22 17.18 -4.22 -35.53
C ALA A 22 17.76 -3.79 -36.89
N GLN A 23 17.84 -2.49 -37.20
CA GLN A 23 18.37 -2.00 -38.47
C GLN A 23 19.50 -0.97 -38.36
N THR A 24 20.42 -1.13 -37.43
CA THR A 24 21.62 -0.25 -37.41
C THR A 24 22.69 -0.79 -38.33
N ARG A 25 22.88 -0.13 -39.47
CA ARG A 25 24.07 -0.33 -40.35
C ARG A 25 25.30 0.20 -39.63
N ARG A 26 26.28 -0.68 -39.45
CA ARG A 26 27.62 -0.37 -38.96
C ARG A 26 28.28 0.64 -39.90
N ILE A 27 28.62 1.82 -39.41
CA ILE A 27 29.52 2.76 -40.11
C ILE A 27 30.92 2.52 -39.54
N GLU A 28 31.81 1.93 -40.35
CA GLU A 28 33.20 1.71 -39.96
C GLU A 28 33.99 3.02 -40.07
N ALA A 29 34.59 3.44 -38.96
CA ALA A 29 35.53 4.56 -38.93
C ALA A 29 36.83 4.16 -39.62
N LYS A 30 37.23 4.88 -40.68
CA LYS A 30 38.51 4.70 -41.35
C LYS A 30 39.67 5.11 -40.45
N LYS A 31 40.70 4.23 -40.35
CA LYS A 31 41.98 4.47 -39.68
C LYS A 31 42.69 5.73 -40.22
N LYS A 32 43.22 6.54 -39.29
CA LYS A 32 44.11 7.68 -39.61
C LYS A 32 45.37 7.25 -40.37
N PRO A 33 45.83 8.03 -41.36
CA PRO A 33 47.18 7.90 -41.92
C PRO A 33 48.22 8.54 -40.99
N GLN A 34 49.42 7.98 -41.01
CA GLN A 34 50.60 8.38 -40.25
C GLN A 34 51.16 9.72 -40.76
N GLU A 35 51.61 10.59 -39.86
CA GLU A 35 52.16 11.90 -40.13
C GLU A 35 53.48 11.87 -40.86
N ASN A 36 53.60 12.77 -41.90
CA ASN A 36 54.90 13.28 -42.39
C ASN A 36 54.91 14.80 -42.20
N SER A 37 55.99 15.28 -41.58
CA SER A 37 56.24 16.66 -41.24
C SER A 37 56.47 17.54 -42.48
N GLY A 38 55.65 18.55 -42.65
CA GLY A 38 55.85 19.63 -43.57
C GLY A 38 54.80 20.72 -43.33
N PHE A 39 55.24 21.96 -43.21
CA PHE A 39 54.40 23.13 -43.07
C PHE A 39 53.32 23.14 -44.13
N ALA A 40 52.10 22.85 -43.77
CA ALA A 40 50.93 22.99 -44.63
C ALA A 40 49.94 23.93 -43.97
N MET A 41 49.43 24.91 -44.71
CA MET A 41 48.32 25.75 -44.28
C MET A 41 47.17 24.88 -43.73
N SER A 42 46.72 25.24 -42.58
CA SER A 42 45.62 24.51 -41.89
C SER A 42 44.36 24.60 -42.76
N ASN A 43 44.00 23.48 -43.38
CA ASN A 43 42.62 23.31 -43.82
C ASN A 43 41.72 23.41 -42.61
N PRO A 44 40.61 24.14 -42.67
CA PRO A 44 39.66 24.18 -41.57
C PRO A 44 39.20 22.74 -41.28
N GLU A 45 39.56 22.24 -40.11
CA GLU A 45 39.14 20.93 -39.65
C GLU A 45 37.70 21.09 -39.10
N LEU A 46 36.75 20.37 -39.67
CA LEU A 46 35.40 20.26 -39.11
C LEU A 46 35.51 19.52 -37.80
N VAL A 47 35.55 20.25 -36.72
CA VAL A 47 35.45 19.69 -35.35
C VAL A 47 33.98 19.45 -35.07
N PHE A 48 33.55 18.21 -35.19
CA PHE A 48 32.24 17.81 -34.72
C PHE A 48 32.28 17.82 -33.16
N ASN A 49 31.52 18.69 -32.58
CA ASN A 49 31.28 18.68 -31.14
C ASN A 49 30.38 17.46 -30.89
N VAL A 50 30.99 16.30 -30.62
CA VAL A 50 30.25 15.04 -30.40
C VAL A 50 29.51 15.18 -29.08
N GLY A 51 28.20 15.28 -29.13
CA GLY A 51 27.38 15.60 -27.96
C GLY A 51 27.48 14.61 -26.82
N HIS A 52 27.71 13.33 -27.07
CA HIS A 52 27.93 12.26 -26.07
C HIS A 52 29.39 11.85 -26.02
N SER A 53 29.90 11.55 -24.82
CA SER A 53 31.27 11.03 -24.62
C SER A 53 31.35 9.50 -24.76
N GLY A 54 30.23 8.81 -24.81
CA GLY A 54 30.10 7.37 -25.07
C GLY A 54 29.32 7.07 -26.36
N TRP A 55 29.10 5.80 -26.63
CA TRP A 55 28.31 5.41 -27.80
C TRP A 55 26.84 5.79 -27.60
N GLY A 56 26.28 6.50 -28.59
CA GLY A 56 24.83 6.73 -28.67
C GLY A 56 24.12 5.43 -29.02
N ILE A 57 23.15 5.05 -28.18
CA ILE A 57 22.50 3.75 -28.29
C ILE A 57 21.08 3.86 -28.82
N SER A 58 20.33 4.89 -28.41
CA SER A 58 18.93 5.06 -28.82
C SER A 58 18.63 6.54 -29.02
N VAL A 59 17.69 6.80 -29.93
CA VAL A 59 17.12 8.12 -30.17
C VAL A 59 15.60 8.03 -30.31
N CYS A 60 14.90 9.08 -29.90
CA CYS A 60 13.46 9.17 -30.02
C CYS A 60 13.05 10.62 -30.29
N TYR A 61 12.19 10.84 -31.30
CA TYR A 61 11.60 12.15 -31.56
C TYR A 61 10.47 12.46 -30.59
N SER A 62 10.34 13.73 -30.22
CA SER A 62 9.10 14.20 -29.59
C SER A 62 7.90 14.01 -30.53
N PRO A 63 6.67 13.82 -30.02
CA PRO A 63 5.48 13.59 -30.86
C PRO A 63 5.21 14.71 -31.87
N ASP A 64 5.60 15.95 -31.56
CA ASP A 64 5.51 17.11 -32.47
C ASP A 64 6.68 17.23 -33.44
N GLY A 65 7.68 16.35 -33.33
CA GLY A 65 8.88 16.33 -34.19
C GLY A 65 9.88 17.46 -33.95
N ARG A 66 9.65 18.31 -32.94
CA ARG A 66 10.50 19.48 -32.65
C ARG A 66 11.78 19.13 -31.93
N TYR A 67 11.74 18.13 -31.09
CA TYR A 67 12.85 17.70 -30.25
C TYR A 67 13.26 16.26 -30.55
N LEU A 68 14.54 15.98 -30.32
CA LEU A 68 15.11 14.63 -30.37
C LEU A 68 15.76 14.33 -29.02
N ALA A 69 15.40 13.24 -28.40
CA ALA A 69 16.12 12.71 -27.25
C ALA A 69 17.11 11.65 -27.69
N SER A 70 18.34 11.68 -27.19
CA SER A 70 19.37 10.65 -27.42
C SER A 70 19.90 10.14 -26.07
N CYS A 71 20.25 8.87 -26.00
CA CYS A 71 20.90 8.29 -24.82
C CYS A 71 22.18 7.53 -25.18
N SER A 72 23.05 7.36 -24.19
CA SER A 72 24.41 6.88 -24.43
C SER A 72 24.96 6.04 -23.27
N TRP A 73 26.04 5.33 -23.58
CA TRP A 73 26.87 4.64 -22.59
C TRP A 73 27.65 5.60 -21.68
N ASP A 74 27.60 6.90 -21.91
CA ASP A 74 28.11 7.89 -20.95
C ASP A 74 27.19 8.10 -19.74
N GLY A 75 26.04 7.41 -19.68
CA GLY A 75 25.07 7.52 -18.60
C GLY A 75 24.13 8.73 -18.71
N MET A 76 24.19 9.46 -19.81
CA MET A 76 23.43 10.70 -20.02
C MET A 76 22.35 10.55 -21.08
N ILE A 77 21.33 11.38 -20.97
CA ILE A 77 20.32 11.63 -22.00
C ILE A 77 20.46 13.08 -22.44
N LYS A 78 20.43 13.34 -23.72
CA LYS A 78 20.46 14.70 -24.26
C LYS A 78 19.23 14.99 -25.08
N ILE A 79 18.71 16.20 -24.94
CA ILE A 79 17.59 16.72 -25.72
C ILE A 79 18.12 17.76 -26.69
N TRP A 80 17.76 17.59 -27.94
CA TRP A 80 18.22 18.42 -29.07
C TRP A 80 17.03 19.11 -29.71
N ASP A 81 17.14 20.38 -30.00
CA ASP A 81 16.21 21.09 -30.89
C ASP A 81 16.57 20.74 -32.32
N VAL A 82 15.62 20.14 -33.05
CA VAL A 82 15.84 19.59 -34.41
C VAL A 82 16.09 20.72 -35.44
N VAL A 83 15.55 21.92 -35.20
CA VAL A 83 15.69 23.06 -36.13
C VAL A 83 17.02 23.75 -35.94
N THR A 84 17.45 23.95 -34.71
CA THR A 84 18.70 24.64 -34.38
C THR A 84 19.90 23.70 -34.28
N GLU A 85 19.67 22.38 -34.28
CA GLU A 85 20.68 21.32 -34.10
C GLU A 85 21.46 21.44 -32.78
N GLN A 86 20.95 22.19 -31.81
CA GLN A 86 21.61 22.42 -30.53
C GLN A 86 21.10 21.47 -29.44
N CYS A 87 22.02 21.01 -28.61
CA CYS A 87 21.67 20.34 -27.37
C CYS A 87 21.11 21.37 -26.39
N ILE A 88 19.82 21.28 -26.07
CA ILE A 88 19.12 22.23 -25.22
C ILE A 88 19.04 21.76 -23.74
N ASN A 89 19.17 20.45 -23.52
CA ASN A 89 19.18 19.90 -22.16
C ASN A 89 20.01 18.62 -22.06
N THR A 90 20.58 18.34 -20.89
CA THR A 90 21.30 17.11 -20.57
C THR A 90 20.79 16.57 -19.24
N LEU A 91 20.12 15.41 -19.28
CA LEU A 91 19.59 14.74 -18.13
C LEU A 91 20.66 13.81 -17.55
N THR A 92 20.96 14.00 -16.28
CA THR A 92 21.96 13.25 -15.55
C THR A 92 21.34 12.54 -14.35
N GLY A 93 21.94 11.41 -13.94
CA GLY A 93 21.46 10.70 -12.74
C GLY A 93 21.59 9.18 -12.87
N HIS A 94 21.46 8.59 -14.07
CA HIS A 94 21.80 7.18 -14.23
C HIS A 94 23.27 6.92 -13.87
N THR A 95 23.51 5.81 -13.16
CA THR A 95 24.87 5.40 -12.75
C THR A 95 25.46 4.32 -13.67
N GLY A 96 24.68 3.86 -14.63
CA GLY A 96 25.06 2.91 -15.67
C GLY A 96 24.74 3.43 -17.07
N TRP A 97 25.03 2.63 -18.08
CA TRP A 97 24.75 2.93 -19.47
C TRP A 97 23.24 3.09 -19.69
N VAL A 98 22.84 4.17 -20.36
CA VAL A 98 21.44 4.36 -20.75
C VAL A 98 21.20 3.66 -22.09
N ASN A 99 20.37 2.63 -22.06
CA ASN A 99 20.15 1.75 -23.21
C ASN A 99 18.98 2.18 -24.10
N SER A 100 18.01 2.87 -23.53
CA SER A 100 16.80 3.30 -24.23
C SER A 100 16.29 4.63 -23.70
N VAL A 101 15.65 5.41 -24.56
CA VAL A 101 14.92 6.62 -24.22
C VAL A 101 13.71 6.74 -25.13
N CYS A 102 12.57 7.18 -24.58
CA CYS A 102 11.38 7.48 -25.38
C CYS A 102 10.58 8.63 -24.76
N TYR A 103 9.88 9.38 -25.61
CA TYR A 103 8.87 10.35 -25.18
C TYR A 103 7.54 9.63 -24.88
N SER A 104 6.77 10.19 -23.96
CA SER A 104 5.35 9.86 -23.82
C SER A 104 4.56 10.29 -25.06
N PRO A 105 3.39 9.68 -25.34
CA PRO A 105 2.57 10.02 -26.51
C PRO A 105 2.12 11.48 -26.57
N ASP A 106 1.99 12.14 -25.41
CA ASP A 106 1.65 13.57 -25.29
C ASP A 106 2.88 14.49 -25.33
N GLY A 107 4.09 13.91 -25.27
CA GLY A 107 5.36 14.67 -25.26
C GLY A 107 5.72 15.30 -23.92
N ALA A 108 4.93 15.10 -22.87
CA ALA A 108 5.15 15.73 -21.58
C ALA A 108 6.31 15.10 -20.80
N TYR A 109 6.61 13.83 -21.05
CA TYR A 109 7.57 13.05 -20.27
C TYR A 109 8.57 12.32 -21.16
N LEU A 110 9.69 11.95 -20.54
CA LEU A 110 10.65 10.99 -21.08
C LEU A 110 10.74 9.80 -20.14
N ALA A 111 10.85 8.61 -20.70
CA ALA A 111 11.23 7.40 -19.96
C ALA A 111 12.58 6.90 -20.46
N SER A 112 13.46 6.49 -19.54
CA SER A 112 14.79 5.95 -19.88
C SER A 112 15.07 4.67 -19.10
N GLY A 113 15.69 3.70 -19.74
CA GLY A 113 16.14 2.43 -19.15
C GLY A 113 17.65 2.31 -19.17
N SER A 114 18.24 1.82 -18.08
CA SER A 114 19.69 1.77 -17.88
C SER A 114 20.19 0.42 -17.35
N ASN A 115 21.49 0.18 -17.51
CA ASN A 115 22.21 -0.92 -16.88
C ASN A 115 22.40 -0.74 -15.35
N ASP A 116 21.89 0.34 -14.77
CA ASP A 116 21.81 0.51 -13.32
C ASP A 116 20.55 -0.15 -12.73
N ASP A 117 19.88 -0.99 -13.52
CA ASP A 117 18.66 -1.73 -13.18
C ASP A 117 17.45 -0.82 -12.91
N THR A 118 17.51 0.46 -13.33
CA THR A 118 16.41 1.41 -13.12
C THR A 118 15.78 1.87 -14.43
N ILE A 119 14.48 2.19 -14.33
CA ILE A 119 13.74 3.02 -15.27
C ILE A 119 13.53 4.38 -14.62
N ARG A 120 13.85 5.47 -15.32
CA ARG A 120 13.63 6.82 -14.83
C ARG A 120 12.64 7.58 -15.70
N PHE A 121 11.82 8.39 -15.04
CA PHE A 121 10.85 9.26 -15.66
C PHE A 121 11.27 10.72 -15.44
N TRP A 122 11.21 11.51 -16.50
CA TRP A 122 11.70 12.89 -16.52
C TRP A 122 10.63 13.80 -17.08
N ASP A 123 10.53 15.01 -16.58
CA ASP A 123 9.76 16.07 -17.23
C ASP A 123 10.50 16.48 -18.52
N ALA A 124 9.84 16.39 -19.67
CA ALA A 124 10.48 16.66 -20.95
C ALA A 124 10.81 18.15 -21.15
N SER A 125 10.10 19.04 -20.47
CA SER A 125 10.26 20.50 -20.59
C SER A 125 11.36 21.06 -19.70
N THR A 126 11.44 20.58 -18.44
CA THR A 126 12.42 21.05 -17.46
C THR A 126 13.66 20.15 -17.39
N GLY A 127 13.51 18.86 -17.68
CA GLY A 127 14.53 17.84 -17.50
C GLY A 127 14.63 17.30 -16.07
N ASP A 128 13.69 17.67 -15.20
CA ASP A 128 13.68 17.22 -13.82
C ASP A 128 13.32 15.73 -13.73
N LEU A 129 13.96 15.02 -12.81
CA LEU A 129 13.61 13.66 -12.48
C LEU A 129 12.27 13.64 -11.73
N LEU A 130 11.31 12.90 -12.27
CA LEU A 130 9.99 12.72 -11.65
C LEU A 130 9.95 11.51 -10.73
N ALA A 131 10.44 10.37 -11.22
CA ALA A 131 10.47 9.14 -10.44
C ALA A 131 11.53 8.16 -10.97
N THR A 132 11.93 7.24 -10.10
CA THR A 132 12.79 6.09 -10.43
C THR A 132 12.04 4.82 -10.07
N THR A 133 12.00 3.84 -10.99
CA THR A 133 11.37 2.54 -10.82
C THR A 133 12.40 1.43 -10.94
N PHE A 134 12.36 0.51 -9.99
CA PHE A 134 12.99 -0.81 -10.08
C PHE A 134 11.93 -1.83 -10.46
N ASN A 135 12.20 -2.65 -11.45
CA ASN A 135 11.38 -3.82 -11.78
C ASN A 135 12.25 -5.06 -11.63
N ILE A 136 11.84 -5.96 -10.73
CA ILE A 136 12.60 -7.13 -10.36
C ILE A 136 11.83 -8.37 -10.81
N LYS A 137 12.40 -9.53 -10.61
CA LYS A 137 11.74 -10.80 -10.93
C LYS A 137 10.48 -11.02 -10.07
N ASP A 138 9.54 -11.80 -10.58
CA ASP A 138 8.38 -12.30 -9.84
C ASP A 138 7.37 -11.22 -9.38
N ASP A 139 7.08 -10.22 -10.23
CA ASP A 139 6.14 -9.13 -9.98
C ASP A 139 6.54 -8.18 -8.84
N GLU A 140 7.78 -8.24 -8.35
CA GLU A 140 8.30 -7.32 -7.36
C GLU A 140 8.73 -5.99 -8.00
N TRP A 141 8.30 -4.89 -7.46
CA TRP A 141 8.57 -3.55 -7.99
C TRP A 141 8.63 -2.49 -6.89
N LEU A 142 9.34 -1.41 -7.17
CA LEU A 142 9.40 -0.22 -6.33
C LEU A 142 9.56 1.02 -7.20
N THR A 143 8.75 2.03 -6.97
CA THR A 143 8.87 3.36 -7.56
C THR A 143 9.02 4.39 -6.46
N TYR A 144 9.96 5.32 -6.59
CA TYR A 144 10.12 6.41 -5.64
C TYR A 144 10.37 7.74 -6.36
N THR A 145 9.97 8.83 -5.71
CA THR A 145 10.19 10.21 -6.19
C THR A 145 11.44 10.82 -5.53
N PRO A 146 12.03 11.87 -6.12
CA PRO A 146 13.17 12.59 -5.51
C PRO A 146 12.88 13.12 -4.10
N GLU A 147 11.63 13.41 -3.79
CA GLU A 147 11.18 13.89 -2.48
C GLU A 147 11.16 12.77 -1.43
N GLY A 148 11.25 11.49 -1.87
CA GLY A 148 11.30 10.31 -1.03
C GLY A 148 9.97 9.58 -0.85
N PHE A 149 8.89 10.04 -1.49
CA PHE A 149 7.65 9.27 -1.51
C PHE A 149 7.81 8.02 -2.38
N PHE A 150 7.22 6.92 -1.94
CA PHE A 150 7.36 5.66 -2.65
C PHE A 150 6.06 4.85 -2.72
N ALA A 151 6.03 3.96 -3.71
CA ALA A 151 5.04 2.91 -3.90
C ALA A 151 5.76 1.63 -4.32
N GLY A 152 5.34 0.46 -3.83
CA GLY A 152 6.01 -0.79 -4.19
C GLY A 152 5.41 -2.00 -3.51
N SER A 153 5.85 -3.17 -3.95
CA SER A 153 5.53 -4.43 -3.30
C SER A 153 6.18 -4.55 -1.92
N GLU A 154 5.63 -5.38 -1.06
CA GLU A 154 6.11 -5.52 0.33
C GLU A 154 7.57 -5.98 0.39
N TRP A 155 7.94 -6.95 -0.46
CA TRP A 155 9.31 -7.44 -0.50
C TRP A 155 10.28 -6.37 -0.99
N ALA A 156 9.93 -5.66 -2.07
CA ALA A 156 10.78 -4.64 -2.66
C ALA A 156 11.02 -3.47 -1.72
N THR A 157 10.00 -3.01 -1.00
CA THR A 157 10.13 -1.93 -0.02
C THR A 157 11.04 -2.29 1.14
N LYS A 158 11.05 -3.56 1.57
CA LYS A 158 11.92 -4.04 2.67
C LYS A 158 13.37 -4.27 2.26
N ASN A 159 13.64 -4.58 0.99
CA ASN A 159 14.94 -5.13 0.59
C ASN A 159 15.72 -4.28 -0.41
N LEU A 160 15.09 -3.34 -1.12
CA LEU A 160 15.76 -2.68 -2.25
C LEU A 160 16.36 -1.32 -1.94
N VAL A 161 15.70 -0.51 -1.14
CA VAL A 161 16.11 0.87 -0.94
C VAL A 161 16.46 1.11 0.52
N HIS A 162 17.67 1.60 0.71
CA HIS A 162 18.18 1.99 2.01
C HIS A 162 18.65 3.43 1.97
N ILE A 163 18.30 4.18 3.00
CA ILE A 163 18.81 5.54 3.23
C ILE A 163 20.12 5.40 3.97
N VAL A 164 21.16 6.01 3.44
CA VAL A 164 22.49 6.02 4.07
C VAL A 164 22.70 7.39 4.73
N ASP A 165 22.84 7.41 6.06
CA ASP A 165 23.18 8.59 6.84
C ASP A 165 24.47 8.33 7.61
N GLY A 166 25.59 8.82 7.09
CA GLY A 166 26.91 8.51 7.61
C GLY A 166 27.23 7.01 7.54
N MET A 167 27.41 6.36 8.70
CA MET A 167 27.62 4.90 8.81
C MET A 167 26.33 4.12 9.12
N LYS A 168 25.19 4.80 9.19
CA LYS A 168 23.89 4.16 9.46
C LYS A 168 23.15 3.89 8.15
N THR A 169 22.55 2.73 8.07
CA THR A 169 21.68 2.34 6.97
C THR A 169 20.26 2.13 7.51
N ILE A 170 19.28 2.80 6.92
CA ILE A 170 17.88 2.76 7.32
C ILE A 170 17.09 2.29 6.12
N GLY A 171 16.31 1.21 6.25
CA GLY A 171 15.40 0.78 5.21
C GLY A 171 14.28 1.80 5.00
N ILE A 172 13.83 1.98 3.76
CA ILE A 172 12.73 2.90 3.46
C ILE A 172 11.42 2.46 4.14
N ASP A 173 11.27 1.15 4.36
CA ASP A 173 10.15 0.54 5.08
C ASP A 173 10.04 1.00 6.54
N GLN A 174 11.15 1.44 7.15
CA GLN A 174 11.15 2.01 8.51
C GLN A 174 10.45 3.38 8.59
N MET A 175 10.19 4.02 7.44
CA MET A 175 9.44 5.28 7.32
C MET A 175 8.12 5.08 6.57
N TYR A 176 7.59 3.85 6.54
CA TYR A 176 6.43 3.47 5.73
C TYR A 176 5.23 4.38 5.97
N ASP A 177 4.83 4.60 7.22
CA ASP A 177 3.66 5.41 7.55
C ASP A 177 3.76 6.87 7.07
N SER A 178 4.99 7.38 6.86
CA SER A 178 5.22 8.75 6.42
C SER A 178 5.44 8.87 4.90
N LEU A 179 6.13 7.90 4.29
CA LEU A 179 6.63 8.01 2.92
C LEU A 179 5.98 7.05 1.92
N TYR A 180 5.27 6.00 2.37
CA TYR A 180 4.47 5.18 1.48
C TYR A 180 3.25 5.97 1.02
N ARG A 181 3.35 6.55 -0.20
CA ARG A 181 2.36 7.46 -0.79
C ARG A 181 2.23 7.19 -2.29
N PRO A 182 1.59 6.04 -2.67
CA PRO A 182 1.32 5.73 -4.08
C PRO A 182 0.57 6.84 -4.81
N ASP A 183 -0.28 7.56 -4.10
CA ASP A 183 -1.01 8.73 -4.59
C ASP A 183 -0.07 9.86 -5.02
N LEU A 184 0.92 10.21 -4.20
CA LEU A 184 1.89 11.26 -4.54
C LEU A 184 2.86 10.82 -5.64
N VAL A 185 3.24 9.53 -5.66
CA VAL A 185 4.04 8.97 -6.77
C VAL A 185 3.27 9.07 -8.08
N SER A 186 1.98 8.72 -8.10
CA SER A 186 1.13 8.85 -9.29
C SER A 186 0.91 10.30 -9.69
N ALA A 187 0.65 11.20 -8.73
CA ALA A 187 0.50 12.63 -8.96
C ALA A 187 1.76 13.23 -9.61
N LYS A 188 2.95 12.90 -9.07
CA LYS A 188 4.24 13.35 -9.63
C LYS A 188 4.44 12.84 -11.04
N LEU A 189 4.14 11.56 -11.30
CA LEU A 189 4.21 10.97 -12.65
C LEU A 189 3.18 11.57 -13.62
N SER A 190 2.10 12.16 -13.13
CA SER A 190 1.11 12.89 -13.92
C SER A 190 1.45 14.38 -14.09
N GLY A 191 2.64 14.81 -13.64
CA GLY A 191 3.10 16.21 -13.75
C GLY A 191 2.49 17.17 -12.74
N GLU A 192 1.90 16.64 -11.67
CA GLU A 192 1.32 17.47 -10.63
C GLU A 192 2.38 17.95 -9.63
N ASP A 193 2.20 19.14 -9.11
CA ASP A 193 3.07 19.68 -8.08
C ASP A 193 2.75 19.06 -6.70
N ILE A 194 3.69 18.29 -6.17
CA ILE A 194 3.61 17.68 -4.84
C ILE A 194 4.45 18.42 -3.79
N SER A 195 4.98 19.60 -4.12
CA SER A 195 5.91 20.37 -3.27
C SER A 195 5.32 20.70 -1.90
N THR A 196 4.02 20.98 -1.83
CA THR A 196 3.33 21.28 -0.58
C THR A 196 3.39 20.12 0.41
N TYR A 197 3.29 18.87 -0.09
CA TYR A 197 3.44 17.66 0.74
C TYR A 197 4.90 17.44 1.11
N ALA A 198 5.82 17.61 0.17
CA ALA A 198 7.26 17.44 0.38
C ALA A 198 7.84 18.44 1.39
N GLN A 199 7.28 19.64 1.49
CA GLN A 199 7.66 20.62 2.52
C GLN A 199 7.25 20.17 3.92
N LYS A 200 6.11 19.48 4.06
CA LYS A 200 5.60 18.97 5.35
C LYS A 200 6.33 17.71 5.80
N VAL A 201 6.62 16.79 4.84
CA VAL A 201 7.23 15.48 5.11
C VAL A 201 8.32 15.21 4.08
N ASN A 202 9.55 15.08 4.55
CA ASN A 202 10.71 14.70 3.74
C ASN A 202 11.74 13.96 4.61
N PHE A 203 12.72 13.29 3.99
CA PHE A 203 13.74 12.54 4.71
C PHE A 203 14.45 13.35 5.81
N ALA A 204 14.82 14.60 5.52
CA ALA A 204 15.55 15.43 6.49
C ALA A 204 14.69 15.71 7.73
N SER A 205 13.41 16.03 7.55
CA SER A 205 12.49 16.27 8.66
C SER A 205 12.23 15.00 9.48
N LEU A 206 12.13 13.83 8.83
CA LEU A 206 11.94 12.56 9.51
C LEU A 206 13.18 12.16 10.31
N MET A 207 14.38 12.33 9.76
CA MET A 207 15.64 12.06 10.47
C MET A 207 15.84 12.95 11.70
N GLN A 208 15.34 14.18 11.68
CA GLN A 208 15.36 15.08 12.84
C GLN A 208 14.47 14.60 14.00
N THR A 209 13.51 13.71 13.77
CA THR A 209 12.69 13.13 14.84
C THR A 209 13.44 12.14 15.72
N GLY A 210 14.67 11.81 15.37
CA GLY A 210 15.54 10.89 16.08
C GLY A 210 15.50 9.46 15.52
N SER A 211 16.49 8.68 15.90
CA SER A 211 16.67 7.29 15.41
C SER A 211 15.56 6.36 15.87
N ALA A 212 15.27 5.32 15.08
CA ALA A 212 14.41 4.21 15.51
C ALA A 212 15.01 3.47 16.70
N PRO A 213 14.22 2.95 17.65
CA PRO A 213 14.72 2.08 18.70
C PRO A 213 15.22 0.74 18.13
N ILE A 214 15.99 -0.02 18.91
CA ILE A 214 16.38 -1.39 18.57
C ILE A 214 15.54 -2.35 19.39
N THR A 215 14.94 -3.35 18.73
CA THR A 215 14.10 -4.37 19.34
C THR A 215 14.79 -5.72 19.34
N SER A 216 14.58 -6.53 20.39
CA SER A 216 15.10 -7.89 20.47
C SER A 216 14.23 -8.78 21.33
N PHE A 217 14.06 -10.06 20.95
CA PHE A 217 13.49 -11.07 21.82
C PHE A 217 14.53 -11.60 22.80
N LEU A 218 14.06 -11.93 24.02
CA LEU A 218 14.86 -12.52 25.06
C LEU A 218 14.39 -13.97 25.28
N ASN A 219 15.32 -14.94 25.33
CA ASN A 219 15.10 -16.33 25.76
C ASN A 219 13.82 -16.99 25.22
N LEU A 220 13.61 -16.95 23.93
CA LEU A 220 12.42 -17.51 23.28
C LEU A 220 12.80 -18.78 22.49
N ASP A 221 12.36 -19.94 23.00
CA ASP A 221 12.52 -21.25 22.37
C ASP A 221 11.56 -21.42 21.18
N GLU A 222 11.93 -22.22 20.19
CA GLU A 222 11.11 -22.48 19.00
C GLU A 222 10.02 -23.55 19.28
N GLU A 223 10.35 -24.57 20.07
CA GLU A 223 9.42 -25.65 20.44
C GLU A 223 8.77 -25.36 21.79
N ILE A 224 7.46 -25.22 21.75
CA ILE A 224 6.67 -24.74 22.89
C ILE A 224 5.76 -25.86 23.40
N THR A 225 5.84 -26.14 24.71
CA THR A 225 4.98 -27.15 25.36
C THR A 225 3.65 -26.59 25.83
N ASN A 226 3.66 -25.35 26.32
CA ASN A 226 2.45 -24.68 26.82
C ASN A 226 1.82 -23.80 25.75
N ARG A 227 0.52 -23.82 25.64
CA ARG A 227 -0.21 -22.98 24.70
C ARG A 227 -0.05 -21.49 24.98
N ASP A 228 -0.12 -21.10 26.25
CA ASP A 228 0.11 -19.74 26.68
C ASP A 228 1.58 -19.53 26.98
N VAL A 229 2.19 -18.60 26.25
CA VAL A 229 3.63 -18.31 26.31
C VAL A 229 3.85 -16.86 26.66
N THR A 230 4.68 -16.62 27.69
CA THR A 230 5.11 -15.26 28.00
C THR A 230 6.33 -14.92 27.15
N ILE A 231 6.17 -13.96 26.26
CA ILE A 231 7.23 -13.41 25.43
C ILE A 231 7.93 -12.30 26.20
N GLU A 232 9.23 -12.46 26.43
CA GLU A 232 10.07 -11.41 26.99
C GLU A 232 10.89 -10.76 25.88
N PHE A 233 10.95 -9.43 25.89
CA PHE A 233 11.69 -8.68 24.88
C PHE A 233 12.23 -7.36 25.44
N ALA A 234 13.24 -6.83 24.77
CA ALA A 234 13.92 -5.61 25.14
C ALA A 234 13.89 -4.59 24.00
N ILE A 235 13.77 -3.32 24.37
CA ILE A 235 13.77 -2.18 23.44
C ILE A 235 14.80 -1.17 23.92
N GLN A 236 15.79 -0.90 23.09
CA GLN A 236 16.85 0.07 23.38
C GLN A 236 16.54 1.40 22.69
N ASN A 237 16.54 2.48 23.46
CA ASN A 237 16.45 3.83 22.93
C ASN A 237 17.79 4.25 22.32
N THR A 238 17.82 4.51 21.01
CA THR A 238 19.03 4.90 20.27
C THR A 238 19.15 6.41 20.05
N GLY A 239 18.23 7.22 20.64
CA GLY A 239 18.23 8.67 20.56
C GLY A 239 16.91 9.29 20.10
N GLY A 240 15.98 8.50 19.55
CA GLY A 240 14.65 9.00 19.16
C GLY A 240 13.54 8.69 20.18
N GLY A 241 13.87 8.18 21.36
CA GLY A 241 12.90 7.72 22.35
C GLY A 241 12.28 6.37 21.97
N ILE A 242 11.34 5.90 22.81
CA ILE A 242 10.52 4.71 22.57
C ILE A 242 9.07 5.15 22.51
N GLY A 243 8.48 5.07 21.32
CA GLY A 243 7.08 5.35 21.07
C GLY A 243 6.21 4.10 21.17
N GLU A 244 5.38 3.90 20.17
CA GLU A 244 4.48 2.76 20.07
C GLU A 244 5.26 1.45 19.91
N VAL A 245 4.93 0.45 20.74
CA VAL A 245 5.53 -0.89 20.69
C VAL A 245 4.49 -1.86 20.14
N ASN A 246 4.84 -2.59 19.10
CA ASN A 246 3.97 -3.49 18.37
C ASN A 246 4.51 -4.93 18.42
N LEU A 247 3.71 -5.84 18.94
CA LEU A 247 3.91 -7.27 18.88
C LEU A 247 2.83 -7.87 17.98
N LEU A 248 3.24 -8.62 16.97
CA LEU A 248 2.32 -9.32 16.06
C LEU A 248 2.39 -10.82 16.31
N LEU A 249 1.24 -11.47 16.32
CA LEU A 249 1.12 -12.93 16.32
C LEU A 249 0.40 -13.34 15.03
N ASN A 250 1.09 -14.11 14.18
CA ASN A 250 0.59 -14.55 12.88
C ASN A 250 0.13 -13.37 11.99
N GLY A 251 0.88 -12.25 12.05
CA GLY A 251 0.59 -11.03 11.31
C GLY A 251 -0.42 -10.10 11.97
N LYS A 252 -1.15 -10.54 13.00
CA LYS A 252 -2.10 -9.73 13.73
C LYS A 252 -1.41 -8.90 14.82
N ASN A 253 -1.70 -7.61 14.88
CA ASN A 253 -1.13 -6.71 15.89
C ASN A 253 -1.77 -6.93 17.27
N ILE A 254 -0.93 -7.19 18.26
CA ILE A 254 -1.27 -7.23 19.69
C ILE A 254 -0.58 -6.03 20.35
N ARG A 255 -1.23 -4.87 20.35
CA ARG A 255 -0.65 -3.63 20.85
C ARG A 255 -0.35 -3.68 22.34
N LEU A 256 0.89 -3.40 22.73
CA LEU A 256 1.34 -3.58 24.13
C LEU A 256 1.42 -2.30 24.94
N ALA A 257 2.01 -1.24 24.39
CA ALA A 257 2.23 0.01 25.12
C ALA A 257 2.23 1.21 24.18
N GLU A 258 1.78 2.36 24.67
CA GLU A 258 1.75 3.58 23.84
C GLU A 258 3.10 4.30 23.84
N LYS A 259 3.79 4.35 24.96
CA LYS A 259 5.12 4.99 25.11
C LYS A 259 5.85 4.46 26.33
N ALA A 260 7.17 4.39 26.25
CA ALA A 260 8.01 4.14 27.41
C ALA A 260 9.01 5.30 27.59
N SER A 261 8.99 5.90 28.77
CA SER A 261 9.99 6.93 29.09
C SER A 261 11.36 6.28 29.25
N SER A 262 12.35 6.72 28.47
CA SER A 262 13.72 6.20 28.55
C SER A 262 14.73 7.25 28.10
N LYS A 263 15.92 7.20 28.67
CA LYS A 263 17.06 8.01 28.22
C LYS A 263 17.76 7.35 27.03
N THR A 264 18.45 8.13 26.23
CA THR A 264 19.29 7.59 25.16
C THR A 264 20.28 6.57 25.68
N GLY A 265 20.34 5.40 25.02
CA GLY A 265 21.17 4.25 25.42
C GLY A 265 20.53 3.33 26.46
N GLU A 266 19.41 3.72 27.06
CA GLU A 266 18.69 2.88 28.03
C GLU A 266 17.89 1.78 27.31
N THR A 267 17.83 0.60 27.95
CA THR A 267 17.04 -0.55 27.47
C THR A 267 15.88 -0.79 28.41
N VAL A 268 14.68 -0.84 27.86
CA VAL A 268 13.45 -1.13 28.59
C VAL A 268 13.02 -2.56 28.28
N HIS A 269 12.67 -3.32 29.34
CA HIS A 269 12.23 -4.70 29.26
C HIS A 269 10.71 -4.79 29.34
N PHE A 270 10.14 -5.63 28.49
CA PHE A 270 8.71 -5.89 28.42
C PHE A 270 8.43 -7.39 28.49
N SER A 271 7.26 -7.75 28.97
CA SER A 271 6.74 -9.11 28.89
C SER A 271 5.28 -9.10 28.50
N HIS A 272 4.87 -10.07 27.69
CA HIS A 272 3.47 -10.23 27.27
C HIS A 272 3.15 -11.71 27.06
N THR A 273 2.02 -12.16 27.57
CA THR A 273 1.54 -13.52 27.39
C THR A 273 0.66 -13.59 26.16
N ILE A 274 0.99 -14.50 25.23
CA ILE A 274 0.24 -14.79 24.01
C ILE A 274 -0.29 -16.21 24.05
N THR A 275 -1.40 -16.46 23.36
CA THR A 275 -2.00 -17.79 23.18
C THR A 275 -1.73 -18.29 21.77
N LEU A 276 -0.97 -19.37 21.63
CA LEU A 276 -0.58 -19.93 20.35
C LEU A 276 -1.74 -20.69 19.67
N GLN A 277 -1.73 -20.67 18.34
CA GLN A 277 -2.54 -21.55 17.52
C GLN A 277 -1.85 -22.89 17.32
N ASN A 278 -2.61 -23.94 17.00
CA ASN A 278 -2.03 -25.25 16.71
C ASN A 278 -1.14 -25.19 15.48
N GLY A 279 0.08 -25.71 15.58
CA GLY A 279 1.10 -25.71 14.54
C GLY A 279 2.06 -24.52 14.66
N LYS A 280 2.51 -24.01 13.51
CA LYS A 280 3.46 -22.92 13.37
C LYS A 280 2.83 -21.57 13.68
N ASN A 281 3.48 -20.81 14.56
CA ASN A 281 3.11 -19.42 14.86
C ASN A 281 4.32 -18.52 14.60
N THR A 282 4.08 -17.35 14.02
CA THR A 282 5.11 -16.32 13.82
C THR A 282 4.85 -15.17 14.78
N VAL A 283 5.84 -14.84 15.59
CA VAL A 283 5.81 -13.65 16.45
C VAL A 283 6.76 -12.62 15.85
N GLU A 284 6.27 -11.40 15.66
CA GLU A 284 7.02 -10.28 15.10
C GLU A 284 6.96 -9.09 16.05
N LEU A 285 8.08 -8.40 16.24
CA LEU A 285 8.21 -7.27 17.15
C LEU A 285 8.85 -6.10 16.43
N TYR A 286 8.25 -4.93 16.56
CA TYR A 286 8.84 -3.64 16.18
C TYR A 286 8.38 -2.53 17.10
N ALA A 287 9.11 -1.41 17.11
CA ALA A 287 8.73 -0.23 17.88
C ALA A 287 9.01 1.05 17.07
N LYS A 288 8.22 2.08 17.29
CA LYS A 288 8.42 3.40 16.70
C LYS A 288 9.27 4.28 17.63
N ASN A 289 9.93 5.29 17.06
CA ASN A 289 10.49 6.35 17.88
C ASN A 289 9.37 7.14 18.58
N GLU A 290 9.69 7.99 19.55
CA GLU A 290 8.70 8.72 20.35
C GLU A 290 7.80 9.63 19.50
N ALA A 291 8.32 10.16 18.39
CA ALA A 291 7.56 10.95 17.42
C ALA A 291 6.61 10.08 16.54
N GLY A 292 6.73 8.76 16.57
CA GLY A 292 5.92 7.84 15.76
C GLY A 292 6.24 7.86 14.27
N LYS A 293 7.42 8.37 13.87
CA LYS A 293 7.79 8.63 12.46
C LYS A 293 8.76 7.62 11.88
N VAL A 294 9.57 6.98 12.70
CA VAL A 294 10.59 6.02 12.27
C VAL A 294 10.40 4.72 13.06
N GLU A 295 10.27 3.60 12.35
CA GLU A 295 10.11 2.26 12.92
C GLU A 295 11.45 1.56 13.06
N SER A 296 11.58 0.69 14.07
CA SER A 296 12.71 -0.24 14.18
C SER A 296 12.65 -1.28 13.05
N LEU A 297 13.76 -1.97 12.83
CA LEU A 297 13.68 -3.21 12.07
C LEU A 297 12.73 -4.19 12.75
N HIS A 298 11.97 -4.92 11.93
CA HIS A 298 11.06 -5.95 12.42
C HIS A 298 11.87 -7.22 12.73
N VAL A 299 11.87 -7.64 14.00
CA VAL A 299 12.46 -8.92 14.40
C VAL A 299 11.36 -9.97 14.52
N SER A 300 11.61 -11.18 14.00
CA SER A 300 10.62 -12.24 14.00
C SER A 300 11.18 -13.54 14.55
N LYS A 301 10.30 -14.35 15.19
CA LYS A 301 10.56 -15.71 15.67
C LYS A 301 9.42 -16.62 15.29
N THR A 302 9.75 -17.85 14.98
CA THR A 302 8.77 -18.93 14.76
C THR A 302 8.65 -19.76 16.04
N LEU A 303 7.41 -20.02 16.47
CA LEU A 303 7.07 -20.86 17.61
C LEU A 303 6.17 -22.00 17.14
N ASN A 304 6.50 -23.22 17.51
CA ASN A 304 5.70 -24.40 17.19
C ASN A 304 4.99 -24.92 18.46
N TRP A 305 3.68 -25.01 18.39
CA TRP A 305 2.88 -25.61 19.45
C TRP A 305 1.91 -26.63 18.84
N HIS A 306 1.84 -27.83 19.44
CA HIS A 306 0.94 -28.89 19.00
C HIS A 306 0.06 -29.35 20.17
N GLY A 307 -1.25 -29.20 20.01
CA GLY A 307 -2.21 -29.61 21.02
C GLY A 307 -3.62 -29.74 20.47
N ASN A 308 -4.52 -30.25 21.29
CA ASN A 308 -5.92 -30.39 20.91
C ASN A 308 -6.61 -29.02 20.97
N VAL A 309 -7.16 -28.60 19.83
CA VAL A 309 -7.94 -27.36 19.71
C VAL A 309 -9.42 -27.70 19.61
N LYS A 310 -10.24 -27.00 20.37
CA LYS A 310 -11.70 -27.13 20.26
C LYS A 310 -12.17 -26.53 18.93
N LYS A 311 -13.32 -27.02 18.45
CA LYS A 311 -13.98 -26.41 17.31
C LYS A 311 -14.23 -24.93 17.59
N PRO A 312 -13.82 -23.99 16.68
CA PRO A 312 -13.94 -22.55 16.93
C PRO A 312 -15.40 -22.09 16.98
N ASN A 313 -15.64 -20.95 17.60
CA ASN A 313 -16.85 -20.18 17.37
C ASN A 313 -16.61 -19.15 16.26
N LEU A 314 -17.69 -18.68 15.66
CA LEU A 314 -17.68 -17.54 14.76
C LEU A 314 -18.33 -16.34 15.45
N TYR A 315 -17.61 -15.25 15.54
CA TYR A 315 -18.14 -13.97 15.99
C TYR A 315 -18.26 -13.03 14.80
N ILE A 316 -19.43 -12.43 14.63
CA ILE A 316 -19.71 -11.48 13.54
C ILE A 316 -20.13 -10.17 14.21
N PHE A 317 -19.36 -9.13 13.98
CA PHE A 317 -19.68 -7.79 14.47
C PHE A 317 -19.92 -6.86 13.28
N THR A 318 -21.12 -6.28 13.20
CA THR A 318 -21.48 -5.33 12.15
C THR A 318 -21.72 -3.94 12.71
N VAL A 319 -21.13 -2.95 12.05
CA VAL A 319 -21.26 -1.53 12.36
C VAL A 319 -21.80 -0.81 11.13
N ALA A 320 -22.89 -0.06 11.27
CA ALA A 320 -23.50 0.59 10.12
C ALA A 320 -24.25 1.88 10.50
N ILE A 321 -24.16 2.90 9.66
CA ILE A 321 -24.82 4.19 9.87
C ILE A 321 -25.60 4.59 8.63
N ASN A 322 -26.93 4.68 8.75
CA ASN A 322 -27.79 5.35 7.80
C ASN A 322 -28.08 6.79 8.24
N LYS A 323 -28.22 7.01 9.55
CA LYS A 323 -28.68 8.26 10.13
C LYS A 323 -27.52 9.02 10.78
N TYR A 324 -26.96 9.95 10.03
CA TYR A 324 -25.95 10.87 10.54
C TYR A 324 -26.60 12.14 11.14
N ARG A 325 -25.98 12.75 12.15
CA ARG A 325 -26.38 14.05 12.68
C ARG A 325 -26.24 15.17 11.63
N ASP A 326 -25.24 15.06 10.77
CA ASP A 326 -25.12 15.92 9.58
C ASP A 326 -26.01 15.37 8.47
N ARG A 327 -27.07 16.11 8.13
CA ARG A 327 -28.07 15.66 7.15
C ARG A 327 -27.52 15.42 5.74
N ARG A 328 -26.35 15.97 5.41
CA ARG A 328 -25.70 15.77 4.11
C ARG A 328 -25.13 14.34 3.97
N LEU A 329 -24.88 13.67 5.09
CA LEU A 329 -24.27 12.34 5.15
C LEU A 329 -25.28 11.19 5.27
N GLN A 330 -26.57 11.43 5.12
CA GLN A 330 -27.61 10.38 5.23
C GLN A 330 -27.40 9.30 4.16
N LEU A 331 -27.44 8.03 4.59
CA LEU A 331 -27.38 6.85 3.72
C LEU A 331 -28.70 6.06 3.78
N LYS A 332 -28.86 5.10 2.89
CA LYS A 332 -30.07 4.27 2.82
C LYS A 332 -29.80 2.78 3.01
N TYR A 333 -28.62 2.31 2.62
CA TYR A 333 -28.35 0.90 2.50
C TYR A 333 -27.37 0.35 3.53
N ALA A 334 -26.59 1.18 4.23
CA ALA A 334 -25.56 0.71 5.17
C ALA A 334 -26.12 -0.24 6.23
N VAL A 335 -27.23 0.11 6.90
CA VAL A 335 -27.86 -0.76 7.92
C VAL A 335 -28.52 -2.01 7.29
N PRO A 336 -29.33 -1.92 6.22
CA PRO A 336 -29.83 -3.09 5.49
C PRO A 336 -28.72 -4.05 5.03
N ASP A 337 -27.59 -3.54 4.60
CA ASP A 337 -26.45 -4.35 4.15
C ASP A 337 -25.77 -5.05 5.32
N ALA A 338 -25.58 -4.36 6.43
CA ALA A 338 -25.06 -4.97 7.65
C ALA A 338 -25.96 -6.12 8.15
N GLU A 339 -27.29 -5.94 8.11
CA GLU A 339 -28.25 -7.00 8.43
C GLU A 339 -28.19 -8.16 7.43
N PHE A 340 -27.95 -7.88 6.14
CA PHE A 340 -27.83 -8.89 5.11
C PHE A 340 -26.56 -9.74 5.29
N ILE A 341 -25.43 -9.12 5.65
CA ILE A 341 -24.20 -9.81 6.04
C ILE A 341 -24.45 -10.72 7.25
N LEU A 342 -25.09 -10.20 8.32
CA LEU A 342 -25.43 -11.01 9.49
C LEU A 342 -26.24 -12.25 9.12
N LYS A 343 -27.28 -12.09 8.29
CA LYS A 343 -28.08 -13.21 7.78
C LYS A 343 -27.27 -14.16 6.92
N GLY A 344 -26.39 -13.64 6.05
CA GLY A 344 -25.51 -14.43 5.20
C GLY A 344 -24.67 -15.39 6.03
N PHE A 345 -23.90 -14.88 6.95
CA PHE A 345 -23.03 -15.70 7.81
C PHE A 345 -23.81 -16.62 8.78
N SER A 346 -24.94 -16.16 9.31
CA SER A 346 -25.73 -16.95 10.26
C SER A 346 -26.47 -18.12 9.60
N SER A 347 -26.66 -18.11 8.30
CA SER A 347 -27.40 -19.15 7.56
C SER A 347 -26.59 -20.43 7.29
N GLN A 348 -25.27 -20.41 7.57
CA GLN A 348 -24.41 -21.57 7.33
C GLN A 348 -24.76 -22.75 8.23
N LYS A 349 -24.62 -23.95 7.69
CA LYS A 349 -24.75 -25.18 8.46
C LYS A 349 -23.58 -25.26 9.43
N LYS A 350 -23.83 -25.74 10.66
CA LYS A 350 -22.87 -25.77 11.79
C LYS A 350 -21.62 -26.66 11.58
N SER A 351 -21.10 -26.78 10.36
CA SER A 351 -19.98 -27.68 10.08
C SER A 351 -18.62 -27.11 10.48
N LEU A 352 -18.38 -25.82 10.27
CA LEU A 352 -17.11 -25.17 10.62
C LEU A 352 -17.05 -24.72 12.10
N TYR A 353 -18.15 -24.24 12.64
CA TYR A 353 -18.17 -23.56 13.94
C TYR A 353 -18.99 -24.30 14.97
N GLN A 354 -18.58 -24.21 16.24
CA GLN A 354 -19.36 -24.73 17.36
C GLN A 354 -20.63 -23.89 17.56
N ASN A 355 -20.44 -22.56 17.63
CA ASN A 355 -21.52 -21.58 17.75
C ASN A 355 -21.24 -20.39 16.82
N ILE A 356 -22.30 -19.64 16.50
CA ILE A 356 -22.23 -18.38 15.74
C ILE A 356 -22.85 -17.31 16.62
N PHE A 357 -22.06 -16.30 16.95
CA PHE A 357 -22.46 -15.15 17.74
C PHE A 357 -22.53 -13.92 16.84
N THR A 358 -23.59 -13.14 16.97
CA THR A 358 -23.79 -11.92 16.17
C THR A 358 -23.92 -10.71 17.09
N HIS A 359 -23.16 -9.68 16.78
CA HIS A 359 -23.20 -8.39 17.44
C HIS A 359 -23.42 -7.31 16.39
N HIS A 360 -24.12 -6.25 16.75
CA HIS A 360 -24.33 -5.13 15.85
C HIS A 360 -24.34 -3.80 16.61
N LEU A 361 -23.92 -2.75 15.92
CA LEU A 361 -23.97 -1.37 16.38
C LEU A 361 -24.46 -0.50 15.23
N PHE A 362 -25.65 0.08 15.35
CA PHE A 362 -26.29 0.79 14.24
C PHE A 362 -26.68 2.22 14.63
N ASP A 363 -26.65 3.11 13.62
CA ASP A 363 -27.12 4.49 13.66
C ASP A 363 -26.60 5.27 14.88
N ASP A 364 -27.45 5.84 15.71
CA ASP A 364 -27.11 6.73 16.82
C ASP A 364 -26.15 6.10 17.85
N ASN A 365 -26.07 4.77 17.90
CA ASN A 365 -25.15 4.04 18.78
C ASN A 365 -23.71 4.00 18.23
N VAL A 366 -23.51 4.27 16.96
CA VAL A 366 -22.19 4.26 16.33
C VAL A 366 -21.46 5.56 16.65
N THR A 367 -20.95 5.64 17.84
CA THR A 367 -20.10 6.73 18.35
C THR A 367 -18.71 6.18 18.70
N ARG A 368 -17.73 7.07 18.95
CA ARG A 368 -16.40 6.64 19.43
C ARG A 368 -16.49 5.77 20.68
N ASP A 369 -17.30 6.19 21.65
CA ASP A 369 -17.49 5.44 22.92
C ASP A 369 -18.27 4.14 22.69
N GLY A 370 -19.30 4.15 21.84
CA GLY A 370 -20.08 2.96 21.50
C GLY A 370 -19.24 1.87 20.85
N LEU A 371 -18.37 2.26 19.90
CA LEU A 371 -17.41 1.35 19.29
C LEU A 371 -16.40 0.82 20.31
N LYS A 372 -15.79 1.71 21.10
CA LYS A 372 -14.84 1.33 22.14
C LYS A 372 -15.44 0.28 23.08
N SER A 373 -16.60 0.56 23.65
CA SER A 373 -17.26 -0.35 24.61
C SER A 373 -17.64 -1.69 23.97
N SER A 374 -18.05 -1.68 22.69
CA SER A 374 -18.36 -2.91 21.95
C SER A 374 -17.13 -3.79 21.75
N PHE A 375 -16.00 -3.20 21.37
CA PHE A 375 -14.75 -3.95 21.21
C PHE A 375 -14.15 -4.42 22.54
N GLU A 376 -14.27 -3.64 23.62
CA GLU A 376 -13.87 -4.07 24.98
C GLU A 376 -14.65 -5.32 25.39
N LYS A 377 -15.99 -5.32 25.23
CA LYS A 377 -16.84 -6.48 25.51
C LYS A 377 -16.45 -7.69 24.65
N LEU A 378 -16.30 -7.50 23.34
CA LEU A 378 -15.90 -8.58 22.43
C LEU A 378 -14.50 -9.12 22.74
N GLY A 379 -13.57 -8.26 23.19
CA GLY A 379 -12.23 -8.66 23.61
C GLY A 379 -12.23 -9.63 24.80
N ASP A 380 -13.24 -9.54 25.68
CA ASP A 380 -13.43 -10.49 26.79
C ASP A 380 -14.07 -11.81 26.32
N GLU A 381 -14.97 -11.76 25.35
CA GLU A 381 -15.73 -12.90 24.85
C GLU A 381 -14.94 -13.77 23.86
N VAL A 382 -14.26 -13.15 22.89
CA VAL A 382 -13.59 -13.82 21.77
C VAL A 382 -12.28 -14.47 22.20
N GLN A 383 -12.10 -15.75 21.89
CA GLN A 383 -10.91 -16.52 22.22
C GLN A 383 -9.96 -16.64 21.02
N ALA A 384 -8.71 -17.07 21.28
CA ALA A 384 -7.66 -17.15 20.26
C ALA A 384 -7.97 -18.10 19.08
N ASP A 385 -8.73 -19.18 19.34
CA ASP A 385 -9.12 -20.14 18.30
C ASP A 385 -10.33 -19.70 17.48
N ASP A 386 -11.11 -18.74 17.99
CA ASP A 386 -12.31 -18.28 17.32
C ASP A 386 -12.01 -17.55 16.01
N VAL A 387 -13.02 -17.44 15.17
CA VAL A 387 -13.00 -16.64 13.94
C VAL A 387 -13.79 -15.37 14.18
N PHE A 388 -13.24 -14.24 13.82
CA PHE A 388 -13.87 -12.93 13.96
C PHE A 388 -14.05 -12.26 12.61
N VAL A 389 -15.29 -11.88 12.32
CA VAL A 389 -15.66 -11.09 11.13
C VAL A 389 -16.16 -9.73 11.58
N PHE A 390 -15.50 -8.69 11.11
CA PHE A 390 -15.89 -7.31 11.32
C PHE A 390 -16.37 -6.68 10.02
N TYR A 391 -17.63 -6.26 9.97
CA TYR A 391 -18.21 -5.54 8.85
C TYR A 391 -18.49 -4.11 9.28
N ILE A 392 -18.04 -3.13 8.48
CA ILE A 392 -18.26 -1.72 8.75
C ILE A 392 -18.77 -1.02 7.48
N ALA A 393 -19.93 -0.35 7.60
CA ALA A 393 -20.58 0.37 6.51
C ALA A 393 -20.96 1.80 6.93
N GLY A 394 -20.75 2.74 6.04
CA GLY A 394 -20.99 4.15 6.30
C GLY A 394 -20.02 5.05 5.53
N HIS A 395 -19.73 6.22 6.07
CA HIS A 395 -18.78 7.13 5.47
C HIS A 395 -17.38 6.97 6.06
N GLY A 396 -16.42 6.77 5.15
CA GLY A 396 -15.00 6.91 5.41
C GLY A 396 -14.45 8.17 4.75
N ILE A 397 -13.33 8.66 5.20
CA ILE A 397 -12.61 9.76 4.57
C ILE A 397 -11.12 9.62 4.84
N THR A 398 -10.32 9.88 3.83
CA THR A 398 -8.89 10.08 3.99
C THR A 398 -8.63 11.55 4.25
N TYR A 399 -7.91 11.87 5.31
CA TYR A 399 -7.58 13.25 5.63
C TYR A 399 -6.28 13.64 4.93
N ASP A 400 -6.33 14.67 4.09
CA ASP A 400 -5.24 15.04 3.19
C ASP A 400 -3.93 15.39 3.88
N GLU A 401 -3.98 15.93 5.10
CA GLU A 401 -2.78 16.39 5.79
C GLU A 401 -1.88 15.25 6.31
N ASP A 402 -2.50 14.16 6.82
CA ASP A 402 -1.77 13.00 7.34
C ASP A 402 -1.87 11.77 6.45
N GLY A 403 -2.81 11.77 5.48
CA GLY A 403 -3.08 10.65 4.59
C GLY A 403 -3.64 9.43 5.32
N ASP A 404 -4.19 9.61 6.53
CA ASP A 404 -4.77 8.53 7.31
C ASP A 404 -6.29 8.41 7.09
N TYR A 405 -6.80 7.19 7.25
CA TYR A 405 -8.22 6.89 7.15
C TYR A 405 -8.96 7.25 8.45
N TYR A 406 -10.13 7.86 8.29
CA TYR A 406 -11.07 8.17 9.37
C TYR A 406 -12.46 7.65 9.02
N TYR A 407 -13.07 6.87 9.91
CA TYR A 407 -14.47 6.52 9.84
C TYR A 407 -15.31 7.58 10.54
N LEU A 408 -16.36 8.07 9.89
CA LEU A 408 -17.21 9.14 10.44
C LEU A 408 -18.29 8.54 11.33
N PRO A 409 -18.32 8.85 12.65
CA PRO A 409 -19.37 8.37 13.55
C PRO A 409 -20.71 9.06 13.30
N SER A 410 -21.83 8.49 13.80
CA SER A 410 -23.18 9.01 13.58
C SER A 410 -23.39 10.44 14.06
N ASN A 411 -22.70 10.83 15.12
CA ASN A 411 -22.76 12.17 15.72
C ASN A 411 -21.81 13.19 15.06
N PHE A 412 -21.09 12.80 14.00
CA PHE A 412 -20.20 13.68 13.25
C PHE A 412 -20.92 14.89 12.66
N ARG A 413 -20.25 16.05 12.69
CA ARG A 413 -20.66 17.29 12.03
C ARG A 413 -19.47 17.92 11.34
N PHE A 414 -19.58 18.13 10.05
CA PHE A 414 -18.54 18.83 9.29
C PHE A 414 -18.67 20.34 9.50
N THR A 415 -17.71 20.91 10.21
CA THR A 415 -17.59 22.35 10.46
C THR A 415 -16.35 22.94 9.78
N SER A 416 -15.29 22.15 9.67
CA SER A 416 -14.04 22.46 8.97
C SER A 416 -13.30 21.15 8.70
N SER A 417 -12.19 21.19 7.95
CA SER A 417 -11.37 20.00 7.66
C SER A 417 -10.81 19.36 8.93
N GLU A 418 -10.44 20.15 9.93
CA GLU A 418 -9.93 19.68 11.23
C GLU A 418 -10.99 18.90 12.03
N ALA A 419 -12.28 19.10 11.75
CA ALA A 419 -13.34 18.33 12.39
C ALA A 419 -13.21 16.84 12.12
N ILE A 420 -12.59 16.44 11.00
CA ILE A 420 -12.32 15.04 10.66
C ILE A 420 -11.41 14.42 11.71
N GLN A 421 -10.28 15.05 12.03
CA GLN A 421 -9.36 14.56 13.06
C GLN A 421 -9.97 14.59 14.46
N GLN A 422 -10.74 15.63 14.78
CA GLN A 422 -11.31 15.81 16.13
C GLN A 422 -12.44 14.84 16.44
N GLN A 423 -13.32 14.59 15.47
CA GLN A 423 -14.56 13.82 15.67
C GLN A 423 -14.51 12.44 15.02
N GLY A 424 -13.74 12.25 13.96
CA GLY A 424 -13.61 10.99 13.24
C GLY A 424 -12.95 9.91 14.08
N ILE A 425 -13.24 8.66 13.79
CA ILE A 425 -12.58 7.49 14.37
C ILE A 425 -11.37 7.19 13.52
N SER A 426 -10.19 7.48 14.04
CA SER A 426 -8.93 7.40 13.30
C SER A 426 -8.48 5.95 13.04
N LYS A 427 -7.56 5.78 12.09
CA LYS A 427 -6.81 4.52 11.88
C LYS A 427 -6.26 3.98 13.22
N ASN A 428 -5.68 4.85 14.04
CA ASN A 428 -5.12 4.46 15.33
C ASN A 428 -6.19 3.99 16.33
N ASP A 429 -7.37 4.62 16.33
CA ASP A 429 -8.50 4.16 17.16
C ASP A 429 -8.96 2.77 16.72
N LEU A 430 -9.15 2.56 15.40
CA LEU A 430 -9.55 1.25 14.85
C LEU A 430 -8.49 0.17 15.15
N THR A 431 -7.21 0.48 14.96
CA THR A 431 -6.12 -0.44 15.30
C THR A 431 -6.16 -0.84 16.77
N ARG A 432 -6.37 0.13 17.67
CA ARG A 432 -6.47 -0.12 19.11
C ARG A 432 -7.69 -0.99 19.46
N TYR A 433 -8.85 -0.72 18.85
CA TYR A 433 -10.06 -1.51 19.10
C TYR A 433 -9.92 -2.95 18.61
N LEU A 434 -9.43 -3.12 17.38
CA LEU A 434 -9.22 -4.43 16.77
C LEU A 434 -8.16 -5.26 17.49
N SER A 435 -7.14 -4.63 18.10
CA SER A 435 -6.13 -5.35 18.89
C SER A 435 -6.67 -5.99 20.18
N LEU A 436 -7.82 -5.55 20.68
CA LEU A 436 -8.49 -6.19 21.81
C LEU A 436 -9.03 -7.58 21.46
N ILE A 437 -9.34 -7.84 20.20
CA ILE A 437 -9.90 -9.12 19.75
C ILE A 437 -8.82 -10.19 19.76
N LYS A 438 -9.00 -11.27 20.51
CA LYS A 438 -8.00 -12.34 20.65
C LYS A 438 -7.96 -13.32 19.46
N ALA A 439 -9.05 -13.41 18.66
CA ALA A 439 -9.11 -14.35 17.52
C ALA A 439 -7.90 -14.23 16.60
N GLY A 440 -7.29 -15.35 16.28
CA GLY A 440 -6.14 -15.39 15.36
C GLY A 440 -6.54 -15.38 13.87
N LYS A 441 -7.80 -15.74 13.57
CA LYS A 441 -8.40 -15.70 12.23
C LYS A 441 -9.40 -14.56 12.16
N THR A 442 -9.09 -13.53 11.39
CA THR A 442 -9.88 -12.30 11.36
C THR A 442 -10.10 -11.81 9.93
N LEU A 443 -11.33 -11.37 9.65
CA LEU A 443 -11.70 -10.74 8.38
C LEU A 443 -12.37 -9.40 8.66
N MET A 444 -11.87 -8.34 8.02
CA MET A 444 -12.49 -7.03 7.99
C MET A 444 -13.11 -6.78 6.62
N LEU A 445 -14.39 -6.46 6.60
CA LEU A 445 -15.16 -6.10 5.41
C LEU A 445 -15.54 -4.63 5.52
N MET A 446 -15.05 -3.80 4.61
CA MET A 446 -15.29 -2.36 4.63
C MET A 446 -16.18 -1.97 3.45
N ASP A 447 -17.40 -1.57 3.75
CA ASP A 447 -18.36 -1.01 2.79
C ASP A 447 -18.53 0.49 3.06
N THR A 448 -17.43 1.21 2.93
CA THR A 448 -17.38 2.64 3.20
C THR A 448 -17.20 3.43 1.92
N CYS A 449 -18.07 4.44 1.73
CA CYS A 449 -17.96 5.40 0.64
C CYS A 449 -17.08 6.56 1.06
N ASN A 450 -16.28 7.11 0.14
CA ASN A 450 -15.53 8.33 0.39
C ASN A 450 -16.48 9.54 0.54
N ALA A 451 -16.53 10.11 1.75
CA ALA A 451 -17.33 11.29 2.05
C ALA A 451 -16.73 12.60 1.51
N GLY A 452 -15.50 12.57 0.97
CA GLY A 452 -14.77 13.77 0.54
C GLY A 452 -15.53 14.59 -0.49
N SER A 453 -16.19 13.95 -1.45
CA SER A 453 -16.99 14.62 -2.47
C SER A 453 -18.17 15.42 -1.90
N PHE A 454 -18.79 14.95 -0.82
CA PHE A 454 -19.91 15.64 -0.14
C PHE A 454 -19.45 16.78 0.75
N LEU A 455 -18.22 16.73 1.22
CA LEU A 455 -17.65 17.71 2.15
C LEU A 455 -16.86 18.83 1.44
N GLY A 456 -16.79 18.79 0.11
CA GLY A 456 -16.09 19.78 -0.70
C GLY A 456 -14.56 19.63 -0.67
N ASN A 457 -14.06 18.55 -0.10
CA ASN A 457 -12.67 18.15 -0.23
C ASN A 457 -12.53 17.38 -1.54
N ASN A 458 -11.81 17.93 -2.50
CA ASN A 458 -11.38 17.21 -3.69
C ASN A 458 -10.22 16.25 -3.32
N THR A 459 -10.49 15.30 -2.42
CA THR A 459 -9.54 14.24 -2.11
C THR A 459 -9.43 13.36 -3.34
N ARG A 460 -8.24 13.26 -3.89
CA ARG A 460 -7.97 12.40 -5.04
C ARG A 460 -7.89 10.96 -4.54
N GLY A 461 -8.66 10.07 -5.14
CA GLY A 461 -8.92 8.73 -4.65
C GLY A 461 -7.72 7.82 -4.39
N LEU A 462 -6.56 8.08 -5.01
CA LEU A 462 -5.33 7.34 -4.72
C LEU A 462 -4.92 7.40 -3.25
N SER A 463 -5.31 8.46 -2.52
CA SER A 463 -5.00 8.59 -1.11
C SER A 463 -5.82 7.64 -0.22
N GLU A 464 -7.04 7.25 -0.64
CA GLU A 464 -7.87 6.29 0.09
C GLU A 464 -7.28 4.88 0.08
N GLN A 465 -6.80 4.41 -1.08
CA GLN A 465 -6.06 3.16 -1.19
C GLN A 465 -4.88 3.12 -0.21
N THR A 466 -4.08 4.17 -0.21
CA THR A 466 -2.92 4.29 0.69
C THR A 466 -3.35 4.24 2.16
N ALA A 467 -4.41 4.94 2.52
CA ALA A 467 -4.92 4.97 3.89
C ALA A 467 -5.42 3.60 4.35
N ILE A 468 -6.11 2.86 3.47
CA ILE A 468 -6.59 1.49 3.73
C ILE A 468 -5.42 0.51 3.82
N ASP A 469 -4.41 0.61 2.97
CA ASP A 469 -3.21 -0.22 3.05
C ASP A 469 -2.46 -0.01 4.38
N ARG A 470 -2.36 1.24 4.84
CA ARG A 470 -1.81 1.57 6.16
C ARG A 470 -2.66 1.00 7.30
N LEU A 471 -3.99 1.10 7.21
CA LEU A 471 -4.91 0.52 8.20
C LEU A 471 -4.74 -1.01 8.24
N THR A 472 -4.74 -1.67 7.10
CA THR A 472 -4.56 -3.12 7.00
C THR A 472 -3.21 -3.57 7.54
N ARG A 473 -2.13 -2.83 7.22
CA ARG A 473 -0.80 -3.10 7.77
C ARG A 473 -0.77 -2.94 9.29
N SER A 474 -1.36 -1.89 9.82
CA SER A 474 -1.34 -1.62 11.26
C SER A 474 -2.19 -2.59 12.08
N THR A 475 -3.28 -3.09 11.52
CA THR A 475 -4.18 -4.04 12.19
C THR A 475 -3.77 -5.49 12.01
N GLY A 476 -3.16 -5.82 10.86
CA GLY A 476 -2.81 -7.19 10.47
C GLY A 476 -4.01 -8.08 10.14
N HIS A 477 -5.21 -7.51 9.97
CA HIS A 477 -6.41 -8.25 9.58
C HIS A 477 -6.45 -8.48 8.06
N ALA A 478 -6.99 -9.64 7.64
CA ALA A 478 -7.42 -9.79 6.25
C ALA A 478 -8.54 -8.78 5.97
N THR A 479 -8.42 -8.03 4.89
CA THR A 479 -9.35 -6.94 4.58
C THR A 479 -9.86 -7.04 3.15
N ILE A 480 -11.16 -6.84 2.96
CA ILE A 480 -11.81 -6.67 1.65
C ILE A 480 -12.61 -5.37 1.71
N VAL A 481 -12.41 -4.49 0.75
CA VAL A 481 -13.02 -3.16 0.68
C VAL A 481 -13.90 -3.04 -0.56
N ALA A 482 -15.01 -2.33 -0.42
CA ALA A 482 -16.05 -2.24 -1.47
C ALA A 482 -15.58 -1.58 -2.75
N SER A 483 -14.73 -0.57 -2.67
CA SER A 483 -14.29 0.21 -3.83
C SER A 483 -12.85 0.64 -3.71
N SER A 484 -12.20 0.85 -4.85
CA SER A 484 -10.91 1.51 -4.96
C SER A 484 -11.10 2.99 -5.26
N ASP A 485 -10.23 3.81 -4.71
CA ASP A 485 -9.97 5.22 -5.06
C ASP A 485 -11.20 6.11 -5.34
N ASP A 486 -11.27 6.76 -6.50
CA ASP A 486 -12.34 7.71 -6.88
C ASP A 486 -13.73 7.09 -7.08
N GLN A 487 -13.89 5.81 -6.77
CA GLN A 487 -15.11 5.10 -7.06
C GLN A 487 -16.11 5.23 -5.91
N VAL A 488 -17.32 5.60 -6.26
CA VAL A 488 -18.44 5.57 -5.31
C VAL A 488 -18.92 4.12 -5.19
N ALA A 489 -19.06 3.63 -3.96
CA ALA A 489 -19.71 2.35 -3.74
C ALA A 489 -21.17 2.44 -4.24
N MET A 490 -21.50 1.58 -5.20
CA MET A 490 -22.78 1.65 -5.91
C MET A 490 -23.89 1.01 -5.08
N GLU A 491 -24.95 1.78 -4.85
CA GLU A 491 -26.11 1.38 -4.05
C GLU A 491 -27.33 1.01 -4.91
N GLY A 492 -28.26 0.24 -4.34
CA GLY A 492 -29.53 -0.10 -4.97
C GLY A 492 -29.48 -1.30 -5.94
N TYR A 493 -28.44 -2.15 -5.84
CA TYR A 493 -28.44 -3.43 -6.53
C TYR A 493 -29.31 -4.44 -5.78
N LYS A 494 -30.50 -4.72 -6.32
CA LYS A 494 -31.49 -5.62 -5.69
C LYS A 494 -31.82 -5.26 -4.22
N GLY A 495 -31.78 -3.97 -3.90
CA GLY A 495 -32.11 -3.46 -2.57
C GLY A 495 -30.94 -3.37 -1.59
N HIS A 496 -29.72 -3.55 -2.08
CA HIS A 496 -28.46 -3.53 -1.32
C HIS A 496 -27.38 -2.76 -2.08
N GLY A 497 -26.25 -2.49 -1.42
CA GLY A 497 -24.99 -2.18 -2.09
C GLY A 497 -24.52 -3.39 -2.90
N ILE A 498 -23.96 -3.14 -4.08
CA ILE A 498 -23.54 -4.25 -4.96
C ILE A 498 -22.47 -5.11 -4.33
N PHE A 499 -21.50 -4.51 -3.65
CA PHE A 499 -20.43 -5.21 -2.94
C PHE A 499 -20.99 -6.20 -1.92
N THR A 500 -21.83 -5.72 -1.00
CA THR A 500 -22.46 -6.55 0.02
C THR A 500 -23.35 -7.64 -0.59
N TYR A 501 -24.08 -7.32 -1.66
CA TYR A 501 -24.91 -8.33 -2.35
C TYR A 501 -24.05 -9.47 -2.91
N ILE A 502 -22.93 -9.16 -3.58
CA ILE A 502 -22.02 -10.13 -4.16
C ILE A 502 -21.30 -10.96 -3.09
N LEU A 503 -20.86 -10.34 -1.99
CA LEU A 503 -20.28 -11.07 -0.85
C LEU A 503 -21.23 -12.14 -0.32
N VAL A 504 -22.49 -11.77 -0.06
CA VAL A 504 -23.49 -12.73 0.45
C VAL A 504 -23.84 -13.80 -0.60
N GLU A 505 -23.86 -13.45 -1.88
CA GLU A 505 -24.06 -14.42 -2.95
C GLU A 505 -22.89 -15.40 -3.06
N GLY A 506 -21.65 -14.93 -2.89
CA GLY A 506 -20.44 -15.74 -2.79
C GLY A 506 -20.51 -16.72 -1.62
N LEU A 507 -20.84 -16.22 -0.42
CA LEU A 507 -21.03 -17.06 0.77
C LEU A 507 -22.09 -18.14 0.59
N ARG A 508 -23.12 -17.92 -0.22
CA ARG A 508 -24.17 -18.91 -0.52
C ARG A 508 -23.74 -20.01 -1.49
N GLY A 509 -22.44 -20.11 -1.78
CA GLY A 509 -21.83 -21.19 -2.56
C GLY A 509 -21.29 -20.80 -3.92
N LYS A 510 -21.50 -19.57 -4.39
CA LYS A 510 -20.99 -19.15 -5.70
C LYS A 510 -19.48 -18.90 -5.71
N ALA A 511 -18.88 -18.63 -4.56
CA ALA A 511 -17.45 -18.49 -4.42
C ALA A 511 -16.70 -19.81 -4.25
N ASP A 512 -17.39 -20.94 -4.06
CA ASP A 512 -16.80 -22.29 -3.97
C ASP A 512 -16.33 -22.72 -5.39
N THR A 513 -15.10 -22.35 -5.73
CA THR A 513 -14.54 -22.49 -7.07
C THR A 513 -13.96 -23.88 -7.33
N ASP A 514 -13.44 -24.55 -6.32
CA ASP A 514 -12.88 -25.89 -6.41
C ASP A 514 -13.89 -27.01 -6.06
N GLY A 515 -15.08 -26.62 -5.56
CA GLY A 515 -16.20 -27.52 -5.29
C GLY A 515 -15.98 -28.40 -4.05
N ASP A 516 -15.10 -28.01 -3.14
CA ASP A 516 -14.79 -28.77 -1.92
C ASP A 516 -15.85 -28.62 -0.82
N GLY A 517 -16.80 -27.70 -1.00
CA GLY A 517 -17.90 -27.39 -0.08
C GLY A 517 -17.55 -26.39 1.00
N PHE A 518 -16.36 -25.83 0.97
CA PHE A 518 -15.94 -24.71 1.80
C PHE A 518 -15.77 -23.44 0.97
N ILE A 519 -15.80 -22.31 1.61
CA ILE A 519 -15.46 -21.02 1.01
C ILE A 519 -14.35 -20.41 1.85
N THR A 520 -13.19 -20.28 1.24
CA THR A 520 -12.01 -19.63 1.85
C THR A 520 -12.05 -18.13 1.65
N LEU A 521 -11.17 -17.39 2.36
CA LEU A 521 -11.01 -15.95 2.15
C LEU A 521 -10.56 -15.63 0.73
N GLN A 522 -9.66 -16.45 0.19
CA GLN A 522 -9.12 -16.26 -1.16
C GLN A 522 -10.23 -16.43 -2.20
N GLU A 523 -11.05 -17.46 -2.09
CA GLU A 523 -12.18 -17.70 -2.99
C GLU A 523 -13.23 -16.59 -2.90
N LEU A 524 -13.63 -16.20 -1.68
CA LEU A 524 -14.60 -15.12 -1.48
C LEU A 524 -14.10 -13.80 -2.06
N SER A 525 -12.82 -13.47 -1.84
CA SER A 525 -12.24 -12.24 -2.36
C SER A 525 -12.10 -12.27 -3.88
N ALA A 526 -11.64 -13.39 -4.46
CA ALA A 526 -11.51 -13.54 -5.91
C ALA A 526 -12.87 -13.44 -6.61
N TYR A 527 -13.91 -14.11 -6.08
CA TYR A 527 -15.27 -13.99 -6.57
C TYR A 527 -15.79 -12.55 -6.53
N THR A 528 -15.50 -11.83 -5.43
CA THR A 528 -15.93 -10.44 -5.26
C THR A 528 -15.23 -9.50 -6.25
N GLU A 529 -13.90 -9.67 -6.44
CA GLU A 529 -13.11 -8.89 -7.40
C GLU A 529 -13.53 -9.10 -8.85
N GLU A 530 -14.03 -10.28 -9.20
CA GLU A 530 -14.52 -10.57 -10.55
C GLU A 530 -15.96 -10.07 -10.77
N GLU A 531 -16.85 -10.36 -9.84
CA GLU A 531 -18.28 -10.17 -10.04
C GLU A 531 -18.77 -8.73 -9.78
N VAL A 532 -18.15 -7.99 -8.87
CA VAL A 532 -18.56 -6.60 -8.57
C VAL A 532 -18.31 -5.69 -9.78
N PRO A 533 -17.10 -5.64 -10.41
CA PRO A 533 -16.87 -4.82 -11.59
C PRO A 533 -17.79 -5.21 -12.76
N ARG A 534 -17.92 -6.51 -13.03
CA ARG A 534 -18.76 -7.01 -14.11
C ARG A 534 -20.22 -6.56 -13.96
N ARG A 535 -20.81 -6.78 -12.79
CA ARG A 535 -22.24 -6.48 -12.59
C ARG A 535 -22.53 -5.00 -12.38
N SER A 536 -21.58 -4.24 -11.82
CA SER A 536 -21.72 -2.78 -11.74
C SER A 536 -21.71 -2.15 -13.13
N TYR A 537 -20.81 -2.62 -14.01
CA TYR A 537 -20.78 -2.19 -15.40
C TYR A 537 -22.05 -2.59 -16.15
N GLU A 538 -22.51 -3.84 -16.03
CA GLU A 538 -23.75 -4.31 -16.65
C GLU A 538 -24.97 -3.47 -16.27
N LYS A 539 -25.03 -3.00 -15.02
CA LYS A 539 -26.20 -2.26 -14.52
C LYS A 539 -26.12 -0.76 -14.73
N TRP A 540 -24.93 -0.17 -14.55
CA TRP A 540 -24.79 1.29 -14.54
C TRP A 540 -23.81 1.85 -15.57
N GLY A 541 -23.11 0.99 -16.34
CA GLY A 541 -22.06 1.41 -17.28
C GLY A 541 -20.82 1.94 -16.59
N TYR A 542 -20.64 1.64 -15.31
CA TYR A 542 -19.53 2.08 -14.47
C TYR A 542 -19.01 0.90 -13.65
N GLU A 543 -17.68 0.69 -13.65
CA GLU A 543 -17.04 -0.40 -12.90
C GLU A 543 -16.73 0.05 -11.48
N GLN A 544 -17.26 -0.65 -10.48
CA GLN A 544 -16.80 -0.58 -9.09
C GLN A 544 -15.80 -1.71 -8.86
N THR A 545 -14.59 -1.38 -8.42
CA THR A 545 -13.51 -2.35 -8.26
C THR A 545 -13.21 -2.54 -6.77
N PRO A 546 -13.57 -3.67 -6.16
CA PRO A 546 -13.18 -4.00 -4.80
C PRO A 546 -11.67 -4.18 -4.68
N MET A 547 -11.18 -3.99 -3.47
CA MET A 547 -9.77 -4.22 -3.13
C MET A 547 -9.66 -5.27 -2.04
N ARG A 548 -8.57 -6.04 -2.05
CA ARG A 548 -8.25 -6.98 -0.98
C ARG A 548 -6.82 -6.85 -0.51
N ASN A 549 -6.64 -7.13 0.77
CA ASN A 549 -5.33 -7.36 1.37
C ASN A 549 -5.47 -8.50 2.40
N LEU A 550 -5.09 -9.70 2.02
CA LEU A 550 -5.31 -10.89 2.86
C LEU A 550 -4.16 -11.18 3.83
N ARG A 551 -3.08 -10.39 3.81
CA ARG A 551 -1.90 -10.57 4.68
C ARG A 551 -1.43 -12.03 4.75
N ARG A 552 -1.45 -12.76 3.62
CA ARG A 552 -1.13 -14.19 3.51
C ARG A 552 -2.00 -15.10 4.39
N GLN A 553 -3.12 -14.58 4.92
CA GLN A 553 -4.09 -15.41 5.62
C GLN A 553 -5.05 -16.02 4.61
N ASP A 554 -5.18 -17.32 4.63
CA ASP A 554 -6.26 -18.02 3.94
C ASP A 554 -6.81 -19.10 4.86
N PHE A 555 -8.12 -19.11 5.04
CA PHE A 555 -8.82 -20.11 5.86
C PHE A 555 -10.28 -20.21 5.44
N PRO A 556 -10.92 -21.37 5.61
CA PRO A 556 -12.34 -21.51 5.33
C PRO A 556 -13.16 -20.66 6.30
N ILE A 557 -14.07 -19.85 5.74
CA ILE A 557 -14.92 -18.94 6.50
C ILE A 557 -16.39 -19.36 6.48
N TYR A 558 -16.78 -20.18 5.50
CA TYR A 558 -18.16 -20.60 5.29
C TYR A 558 -18.24 -22.01 4.71
N THR A 559 -19.39 -22.69 4.86
CA THR A 559 -19.69 -23.94 4.18
C THR A 559 -20.83 -23.73 3.19
N SER A 560 -20.60 -24.05 1.92
CA SER A 560 -21.58 -23.88 0.84
C SER A 560 -22.80 -24.80 0.97
N GLY A 561 -22.70 -25.84 1.77
CA GLY A 561 -23.82 -26.74 2.05
C GLY A 561 -24.23 -27.67 0.90
N ASN A 562 -23.42 -27.75 -0.15
CA ASN A 562 -23.70 -28.53 -1.37
C ASN A 562 -23.20 -30.00 -1.31
N ARG A 563 -23.26 -30.66 -0.14
CA ARG A 563 -23.15 -32.10 -0.01
C ARG A 563 -24.11 -32.70 0.99
#